data_519f73fb33040d93ce3eb6e3cd1f41d9
#
_entry.id   519f73fb33040d93ce3eb6e3cd1f41d9
#
_cell.length_a   1.000
_cell.length_b   1.000
_cell.length_c   1.000
_cell.angle_alpha   90.00
_cell.angle_beta   90.00
_cell.angle_gamma   90.00
#
_symmetry.space_group_name_H-M   'P 1'
#
loop_
_entity.id
_entity.type
_entity.pdbx_description
1 polymer ?
#
loop_
_entity_poly.entity_id
_entity_poly.type
_entity_poly.pdbx_seq_one_letter_code
_entity_poly.pdbx_strand_id
1 'polypeptide(L)'
;MKGIILAGGSGTRLYPLTRVTSKQLLPVYDKPMIYYPLSTLMLSGIRDILIISTPTDTPRFQDLLGDGSHFGIRLAYAVQPSPDGLAQAFLIGKEFIGDDECCMILGDNIFYGNGFSGILKEAVRNAQAGRATIFGYHVPDPERFGVVDFDENGKVLSVEEKPANPKSHYAITGLYFYPKGVSAMAENVTPSARGELEITTLNDMYLQLDNLDVQLMGRGFAWLDTGTMESLLEAAEFVHMVEKRQSVKISAPEEIAYRSGWITTEELLESAKLYGKSPYGQHLNRVAEDQVKHLK
;
A
#
# COMPACT_ATOMS: atom_id res chain seq x y z
N MET A 1 5.65 -14.94 -0.90
CA MET A 1 4.59 -13.96 -0.58
C MET A 1 4.24 -13.17 -1.83
N LYS A 2 2.96 -12.95 -2.09
CA LYS A 2 2.43 -12.16 -3.19
C LYS A 2 1.97 -10.78 -2.68
N GLY A 3 2.01 -9.77 -3.55
CA GLY A 3 1.49 -8.44 -3.25
C GLY A 3 0.26 -8.12 -4.08
N ILE A 4 -0.70 -7.39 -3.51
CA ILE A 4 -1.84 -6.82 -4.22
C ILE A 4 -1.86 -5.32 -3.97
N ILE A 5 -1.94 -4.53 -5.05
CA ILE A 5 -2.30 -3.12 -4.96
C ILE A 5 -3.74 -2.98 -5.46
N LEU A 6 -4.65 -2.60 -4.56
CA LEU A 6 -6.02 -2.33 -4.95
C LEU A 6 -6.15 -0.86 -5.37
N ALA A 7 -6.17 -0.65 -6.67
CA ALA A 7 -6.21 0.66 -7.33
C ALA A 7 -7.54 0.89 -8.07
N GLY A 8 -8.63 0.38 -7.51
CA GLY A 8 -9.99 0.54 -8.01
C GLY A 8 -10.71 1.76 -7.42
N GLY A 9 -12.02 1.80 -7.67
CA GLY A 9 -12.90 2.84 -7.16
C GLY A 9 -13.12 4.01 -8.12
N SER A 10 -14.28 4.68 -7.98
CA SER A 10 -14.73 5.75 -8.90
C SER A 10 -14.04 7.09 -8.69
N GLY A 11 -13.35 7.29 -7.57
CA GLY A 11 -12.65 8.54 -7.24
C GLY A 11 -13.53 9.79 -7.19
N THR A 12 -14.85 9.65 -7.04
CA THR A 12 -15.82 10.76 -7.16
C THR A 12 -15.58 11.91 -6.19
N ARG A 13 -15.01 11.64 -5.02
CA ARG A 13 -14.64 12.68 -4.04
C ARG A 13 -13.54 13.64 -4.54
N LEU A 14 -12.81 13.23 -5.60
CA LEU A 14 -11.78 14.04 -6.24
C LEU A 14 -12.23 14.62 -7.60
N TYR A 15 -13.53 14.65 -7.89
CA TYR A 15 -14.01 15.33 -9.10
C TYR A 15 -13.74 16.84 -9.02
N PRO A 16 -13.31 17.48 -10.14
CA PRO A 16 -13.23 16.95 -11.51
C PRO A 16 -11.92 16.23 -11.87
N LEU A 17 -10.90 16.14 -10.97
CA LEU A 17 -9.57 15.60 -11.30
C LEU A 17 -9.62 14.16 -11.82
N THR A 18 -10.53 13.35 -11.29
CA THR A 18 -10.65 11.92 -11.59
C THR A 18 -11.71 11.58 -12.65
N ARG A 19 -12.21 12.58 -13.39
CA ARG A 19 -13.23 12.32 -14.45
C ARG A 19 -12.69 11.51 -15.63
N VAL A 20 -11.40 11.58 -15.89
CA VAL A 20 -10.76 10.94 -17.05
C VAL A 20 -9.53 10.11 -16.66
N THR A 21 -9.27 9.93 -15.39
CA THR A 21 -8.12 9.16 -14.89
C THR A 21 -8.39 8.59 -13.51
N SER A 22 -7.74 7.47 -13.21
CA SER A 22 -7.73 6.90 -11.86
C SER A 22 -7.09 7.87 -10.86
N LYS A 23 -7.60 7.89 -9.63
CA LYS A 23 -7.00 8.62 -8.51
C LYS A 23 -5.52 8.28 -8.34
N GLN A 24 -5.17 7.02 -8.43
CA GLN A 24 -3.82 6.51 -8.20
C GLN A 24 -2.82 6.89 -9.30
N LEU A 25 -3.30 7.47 -10.41
CA LEU A 25 -2.47 8.07 -11.47
C LEU A 25 -2.26 9.58 -11.28
N LEU A 26 -2.98 10.21 -10.35
CA LEU A 26 -2.75 11.61 -10.01
C LEU A 26 -1.36 11.79 -9.38
N PRO A 27 -0.71 12.93 -9.63
CA PRO A 27 0.59 13.21 -9.01
C PRO A 27 0.44 13.48 -7.53
N VAL A 28 1.35 12.91 -6.73
CA VAL A 28 1.61 13.35 -5.37
C VAL A 28 3.02 13.90 -5.36
N TYR A 29 3.14 15.21 -5.43
CA TYR A 29 4.37 15.98 -5.62
C TYR A 29 5.09 15.64 -6.94
N ASP A 30 6.05 14.73 -6.96
CA ASP A 30 6.99 14.52 -8.09
C ASP A 30 6.77 13.21 -8.86
N LYS A 31 5.81 12.39 -8.44
CA LYS A 31 5.52 11.09 -9.07
C LYS A 31 4.05 10.68 -8.95
N PRO A 32 3.55 9.75 -9.78
CA PRO A 32 2.20 9.22 -9.65
C PRO A 32 1.98 8.54 -8.30
N MET A 33 0.78 8.69 -7.74
CA MET A 33 0.41 8.13 -6.43
C MET A 33 0.71 6.63 -6.31
N ILE A 34 0.51 5.84 -7.37
CA ILE A 34 0.72 4.39 -7.37
C ILE A 34 2.17 3.99 -7.01
N TYR A 35 3.16 4.87 -7.17
CA TYR A 35 4.55 4.59 -6.82
C TYR A 35 4.76 4.40 -5.32
N TYR A 36 3.93 5.02 -4.48
CA TYR A 36 4.03 4.93 -3.03
C TYR A 36 3.62 3.54 -2.51
N PRO A 37 2.42 3.00 -2.81
CA PRO A 37 2.08 1.64 -2.42
C PRO A 37 2.96 0.59 -3.09
N LEU A 38 3.38 0.79 -4.35
CA LEU A 38 4.34 -0.09 -5.01
C LEU A 38 5.66 -0.18 -4.22
N SER A 39 6.21 0.96 -3.83
CA SER A 39 7.41 1.05 -3.02
C SER A 39 7.26 0.37 -1.65
N THR A 40 6.09 0.48 -1.02
CA THR A 40 5.81 -0.18 0.26
C THR A 40 5.87 -1.70 0.13
N LEU A 41 5.29 -2.28 -0.92
CA LEU A 41 5.41 -3.71 -1.20
C LEU A 41 6.86 -4.12 -1.48
N MET A 42 7.59 -3.33 -2.26
CA MET A 42 9.01 -3.58 -2.55
C MET A 42 9.88 -3.52 -1.29
N LEU A 43 9.64 -2.57 -0.37
CA LEU A 43 10.31 -2.49 0.93
C LEU A 43 10.02 -3.69 1.84
N SER A 44 8.87 -4.35 1.64
CA SER A 44 8.54 -5.63 2.30
C SER A 44 9.26 -6.83 1.68
N GLY A 45 10.03 -6.62 0.60
CA GLY A 45 10.71 -7.69 -0.13
C GLY A 45 9.83 -8.42 -1.15
N ILE A 46 8.64 -7.89 -1.44
CA ILE A 46 7.67 -8.51 -2.36
C ILE A 46 8.00 -8.12 -3.80
N ARG A 47 8.14 -9.12 -4.68
CA ARG A 47 8.50 -8.94 -6.09
C ARG A 47 7.43 -9.39 -7.08
N ASP A 48 6.47 -10.21 -6.65
CA ASP A 48 5.32 -10.61 -7.44
C ASP A 48 4.11 -9.79 -6.99
N ILE A 49 3.64 -8.88 -7.84
CA ILE A 49 2.62 -7.90 -7.47
C ILE A 49 1.50 -7.89 -8.50
N LEU A 50 0.26 -7.99 -8.02
CA LEU A 50 -0.96 -7.84 -8.81
C LEU A 50 -1.55 -6.45 -8.58
N ILE A 51 -1.76 -5.71 -9.66
CA ILE A 51 -2.50 -4.44 -9.64
C ILE A 51 -3.94 -4.73 -10.07
N ILE A 52 -4.88 -4.47 -9.16
CA ILE A 52 -6.32 -4.62 -9.41
C ILE A 52 -6.90 -3.23 -9.61
N SER A 53 -7.49 -2.98 -10.78
CA SER A 53 -8.05 -1.67 -11.12
C SER A 53 -9.34 -1.80 -11.93
N THR A 54 -9.91 -0.65 -12.32
CA THR A 54 -11.12 -0.61 -13.17
C THR A 54 -10.81 -1.06 -14.60
N PRO A 55 -11.81 -1.49 -15.38
CA PRO A 55 -11.61 -1.81 -16.80
C PRO A 55 -10.99 -0.65 -17.60
N THR A 56 -11.36 0.58 -17.27
CA THR A 56 -10.89 1.80 -17.96
C THR A 56 -9.46 2.17 -17.63
N ASP A 57 -9.04 1.93 -16.39
CA ASP A 57 -7.73 2.41 -15.90
C ASP A 57 -6.65 1.34 -15.95
N THR A 58 -7.00 0.05 -15.98
CA THR A 58 -6.02 -1.04 -16.06
C THR A 58 -5.02 -0.86 -17.22
N PRO A 59 -5.42 -0.50 -18.45
CA PRO A 59 -4.47 -0.25 -19.53
C PRO A 59 -3.48 0.90 -19.22
N ARG A 60 -3.94 1.93 -18.53
CA ARG A 60 -3.07 3.07 -18.16
C ARG A 60 -2.00 2.69 -17.13
N PHE A 61 -2.34 1.80 -16.19
CA PHE A 61 -1.33 1.25 -15.27
C PHE A 61 -0.34 0.36 -16.02
N GLN A 62 -0.79 -0.42 -17.01
CA GLN A 62 0.09 -1.20 -17.88
C GLN A 62 1.03 -0.30 -18.69
N ASP A 63 0.53 0.79 -19.25
CA ASP A 63 1.34 1.77 -20.00
C ASP A 63 2.38 2.46 -19.09
N LEU A 64 2.02 2.76 -17.83
CA LEU A 64 2.91 3.44 -16.88
C LEU A 64 3.99 2.52 -16.31
N LEU A 65 3.62 1.30 -15.93
CA LEU A 65 4.45 0.43 -15.09
C LEU A 65 4.98 -0.80 -15.85
N GLY A 66 4.47 -1.07 -17.06
CA GLY A 66 4.89 -2.22 -17.88
C GLY A 66 4.68 -3.55 -17.16
N ASP A 67 5.62 -4.44 -17.32
CA ASP A 67 5.68 -5.75 -16.65
C ASP A 67 6.43 -5.72 -15.31
N GLY A 68 6.96 -4.55 -14.92
CA GLY A 68 7.72 -4.33 -13.70
C GLY A 68 9.20 -4.71 -13.78
N SER A 69 9.69 -5.23 -14.90
CA SER A 69 11.07 -5.70 -15.06
C SER A 69 12.09 -4.60 -14.77
N HIS A 70 11.81 -3.36 -15.17
CA HIS A 70 12.67 -2.20 -14.91
C HIS A 70 12.76 -1.81 -13.41
N PHE A 71 11.87 -2.31 -12.58
CA PHE A 71 11.96 -2.23 -11.11
C PHE A 71 12.49 -3.55 -10.48
N GLY A 72 12.94 -4.51 -11.29
CA GLY A 72 13.37 -5.82 -10.81
C GLY A 72 12.25 -6.65 -10.16
N ILE A 73 10.98 -6.39 -10.49
CA ILE A 73 9.79 -7.09 -10.01
C ILE A 73 8.97 -7.66 -11.17
N ARG A 74 7.90 -8.38 -10.86
CA ARG A 74 6.93 -8.87 -11.84
C ARG A 74 5.56 -8.28 -11.52
N LEU A 75 4.97 -7.58 -12.47
CA LEU A 75 3.63 -7.03 -12.37
C LEU A 75 2.64 -7.85 -13.18
N ALA A 76 1.54 -8.19 -12.54
CA ALA A 76 0.33 -8.72 -13.17
C ALA A 76 -0.80 -7.72 -12.98
N TYR A 77 -1.83 -7.82 -13.82
CA TYR A 77 -2.96 -6.89 -13.81
C TYR A 77 -4.27 -7.65 -13.83
N ALA A 78 -5.22 -7.22 -13.03
CA ALA A 78 -6.57 -7.75 -13.02
C ALA A 78 -7.61 -6.62 -12.98
N VAL A 79 -8.81 -6.93 -13.46
CA VAL A 79 -9.91 -5.98 -13.51
C VAL A 79 -10.86 -6.25 -12.35
N GLN A 80 -11.20 -5.21 -11.60
CA GLN A 80 -12.32 -5.17 -10.67
C GLN A 80 -13.53 -4.55 -11.42
N PRO A 81 -14.54 -5.32 -11.79
CA PRO A 81 -15.65 -4.82 -12.61
C PRO A 81 -16.57 -3.87 -11.83
N SER A 82 -16.70 -4.07 -10.52
CA SER A 82 -17.49 -3.24 -9.59
C SER A 82 -16.79 -3.15 -8.23
N PRO A 83 -16.92 -2.03 -7.52
CA PRO A 83 -16.25 -1.82 -6.21
C PRO A 83 -17.06 -2.47 -5.08
N ASP A 84 -17.11 -3.81 -5.04
CA ASP A 84 -17.94 -4.57 -4.10
C ASP A 84 -17.27 -4.80 -2.75
N GLY A 85 -16.27 -3.99 -2.40
CA GLY A 85 -15.54 -4.02 -1.13
C GLY A 85 -14.08 -4.45 -1.27
N LEU A 86 -13.30 -4.22 -0.20
CA LEU A 86 -11.85 -4.45 -0.24
C LEU A 86 -11.49 -5.94 -0.24
N ALA A 87 -12.27 -6.79 0.46
CA ALA A 87 -12.01 -8.23 0.51
C ALA A 87 -12.22 -8.92 -0.84
N GLN A 88 -12.96 -8.30 -1.80
CA GLN A 88 -13.09 -8.80 -3.16
C GLN A 88 -11.74 -8.96 -3.87
N ALA A 89 -10.73 -8.17 -3.48
CA ALA A 89 -9.39 -8.25 -4.07
C ALA A 89 -8.77 -9.65 -3.95
N PHE A 90 -9.04 -10.38 -2.87
CA PHE A 90 -8.54 -11.73 -2.67
C PHE A 90 -9.27 -12.78 -3.49
N LEU A 91 -10.53 -12.50 -3.87
CA LEU A 91 -11.31 -13.35 -4.78
C LEU A 91 -10.84 -13.16 -6.22
N ILE A 92 -10.65 -11.91 -6.66
CA ILE A 92 -10.10 -11.57 -7.98
C ILE A 92 -8.67 -12.10 -8.12
N GLY A 93 -7.85 -11.95 -7.08
CA GLY A 93 -6.45 -12.38 -7.05
C GLY A 93 -6.23 -13.85 -6.71
N LYS A 94 -7.28 -14.67 -6.55
CA LYS A 94 -7.18 -16.05 -6.04
C LYS A 94 -6.15 -16.90 -6.79
N GLU A 95 -6.19 -16.92 -8.11
CA GLU A 95 -5.23 -17.69 -8.93
C GLU A 95 -3.80 -17.15 -8.82
N PHE A 96 -3.64 -15.82 -8.76
CA PHE A 96 -2.35 -15.16 -8.58
C PHE A 96 -1.72 -15.44 -7.21
N ILE A 97 -2.52 -15.41 -6.16
CA ILE A 97 -2.08 -15.69 -4.78
C ILE A 97 -1.69 -17.16 -4.65
N GLY A 98 -2.54 -18.07 -5.15
CA GLY A 98 -2.33 -19.53 -4.98
C GLY A 98 -2.20 -19.89 -3.50
N ASP A 99 -1.16 -20.66 -3.19
CA ASP A 99 -0.85 -21.11 -1.82
C ASP A 99 0.19 -20.23 -1.10
N ASP A 100 0.38 -18.99 -1.57
CA ASP A 100 1.32 -18.06 -0.96
C ASP A 100 0.65 -17.20 0.13
N GLU A 101 1.46 -16.65 1.03
CA GLU A 101 1.07 -15.51 1.87
C GLU A 101 0.80 -14.28 0.97
N CYS A 102 -0.07 -13.39 1.41
CA CYS A 102 -0.45 -12.21 0.65
C CYS A 102 -0.37 -10.93 1.47
N CYS A 103 0.28 -9.91 0.89
CA CYS A 103 0.18 -8.53 1.37
C CYS A 103 -0.75 -7.75 0.44
N MET A 104 -1.74 -7.07 0.99
CA MET A 104 -2.57 -6.11 0.24
C MET A 104 -2.34 -4.70 0.74
N ILE A 105 -2.22 -3.76 -0.20
CA ILE A 105 -2.15 -2.33 0.08
C ILE A 105 -3.15 -1.57 -0.79
N LEU A 106 -3.78 -0.55 -0.20
CA LEU A 106 -4.65 0.35 -0.94
C LEU A 106 -3.81 1.33 -1.78
N GLY A 107 -4.19 1.50 -3.03
CA GLY A 107 -3.43 2.26 -4.02
C GLY A 107 -3.34 3.77 -3.75
N ASP A 108 -4.06 4.27 -2.76
CA ASP A 108 -4.11 5.67 -2.34
C ASP A 108 -3.51 5.93 -0.95
N ASN A 109 -2.85 4.93 -0.38
CA ASN A 109 -2.21 5.04 0.92
C ASN A 109 -0.70 5.29 0.78
N ILE A 110 -0.21 6.29 1.50
CA ILE A 110 1.20 6.67 1.55
C ILE A 110 1.69 6.47 2.97
N PHE A 111 2.82 5.78 3.10
CA PHE A 111 3.46 5.52 4.39
C PHE A 111 4.87 6.09 4.40
N TYR A 112 5.24 6.74 5.50
CA TYR A 112 6.58 7.22 5.73
C TYR A 112 6.91 7.17 7.23
N GLY A 113 8.12 6.75 7.56
CA GLY A 113 8.58 6.73 8.95
C GLY A 113 9.91 6.04 9.12
N ASN A 114 10.63 6.44 10.16
CA ASN A 114 11.87 5.78 10.53
C ASN A 114 11.57 4.36 11.04
N GLY A 115 12.34 3.37 10.57
CA GLY A 115 12.15 1.98 10.95
C GLY A 115 10.98 1.27 10.22
N PHE A 116 10.36 1.91 9.22
CA PHE A 116 9.21 1.33 8.49
C PHE A 116 9.54 -0.05 7.91
N SER A 117 10.71 -0.23 7.29
CA SER A 117 11.14 -1.54 6.78
C SER A 117 11.23 -2.62 7.87
N GLY A 118 11.48 -2.24 9.12
CA GLY A 118 11.53 -3.16 10.25
C GLY A 118 10.17 -3.74 10.58
N ILE A 119 9.14 -2.90 10.70
CA ILE A 119 7.78 -3.35 10.99
C ILE A 119 7.16 -4.11 9.81
N LEU A 120 7.51 -3.77 8.56
CA LEU A 120 7.10 -4.53 7.38
C LEU A 120 7.68 -5.96 7.41
N LYS A 121 8.98 -6.11 7.72
CA LYS A 121 9.63 -7.43 7.85
C LYS A 121 9.03 -8.27 8.98
N GLU A 122 8.58 -7.63 10.06
CA GLU A 122 7.87 -8.33 11.14
C GLU A 122 6.52 -8.85 10.67
N ALA A 123 5.73 -8.03 9.97
CA ALA A 123 4.46 -8.45 9.39
C ALA A 123 4.64 -9.61 8.38
N VAL A 124 5.72 -9.60 7.58
CA VAL A 124 6.08 -10.74 6.71
C VAL A 124 6.33 -12.00 7.53
N ARG A 125 7.11 -11.92 8.63
CA ARG A 125 7.36 -13.08 9.51
C ARG A 125 6.08 -13.61 10.16
N ASN A 126 5.19 -12.71 10.60
CA ASN A 126 3.90 -13.09 11.18
C ASN A 126 3.04 -13.85 10.16
N ALA A 127 2.95 -13.35 8.93
CA ALA A 127 2.21 -14.04 7.87
C ALA A 127 2.77 -15.43 7.56
N GLN A 128 4.11 -15.57 7.53
CA GLN A 128 4.79 -16.88 7.39
C GLN A 128 4.55 -17.81 8.58
N ALA A 129 4.31 -17.25 9.76
CA ALA A 129 3.94 -17.99 10.97
C ALA A 129 2.45 -18.31 11.09
N GLY A 130 1.63 -17.98 10.07
CA GLY A 130 0.20 -18.26 10.06
C GLY A 130 -0.68 -17.16 10.68
N ARG A 131 -0.15 -15.97 10.93
CA ARG A 131 -0.86 -14.87 11.58
C ARG A 131 -1.07 -13.68 10.63
N ALA A 132 -2.26 -13.11 10.64
CA ALA A 132 -2.54 -11.86 9.94
C ALA A 132 -1.98 -10.66 10.72
N THR A 133 -1.59 -9.60 10.01
CA THR A 133 -1.14 -8.34 10.63
C THR A 133 -1.85 -7.16 9.99
N ILE A 134 -2.44 -6.32 10.83
CA ILE A 134 -2.98 -5.00 10.48
C ILE A 134 -2.13 -3.89 11.10
N PHE A 135 -2.28 -2.66 10.61
CA PHE A 135 -1.52 -1.52 11.11
C PHE A 135 -2.46 -0.47 11.68
N GLY A 136 -2.26 -0.13 12.96
CA GLY A 136 -3.03 0.87 13.67
C GLY A 136 -2.32 2.23 13.67
N TYR A 137 -3.02 3.28 13.29
CA TYR A 137 -2.55 4.65 13.31
C TYR A 137 -3.51 5.55 14.09
N HIS A 138 -2.99 6.34 15.03
CA HIS A 138 -3.80 7.23 15.86
C HIS A 138 -4.32 8.43 15.05
N VAL A 139 -5.65 8.60 15.03
CA VAL A 139 -6.35 9.67 14.30
C VAL A 139 -7.32 10.43 15.21
N PRO A 140 -7.65 11.68 14.90
CA PRO A 140 -8.63 12.46 15.66
C PRO A 140 -10.09 12.06 15.34
N ASP A 141 -10.36 11.47 14.18
CA ASP A 141 -11.69 11.15 13.61
C ASP A 141 -11.82 9.66 13.23
N PRO A 142 -11.68 8.73 14.21
CA PRO A 142 -11.60 7.29 13.95
C PRO A 142 -12.87 6.70 13.33
N GLU A 143 -14.03 7.31 13.52
CA GLU A 143 -15.33 6.87 12.97
C GLU A 143 -15.39 6.83 11.44
N ARG A 144 -14.42 7.44 10.77
CA ARG A 144 -14.30 7.42 9.30
C ARG A 144 -13.68 6.13 8.75
N PHE A 145 -13.03 5.35 9.60
CA PHE A 145 -12.17 4.23 9.25
C PHE A 145 -12.63 2.92 9.91
N GLY A 146 -12.04 1.81 9.52
CA GLY A 146 -12.00 0.64 10.37
C GLY A 146 -11.20 0.98 11.63
N VAL A 147 -11.68 0.55 12.80
CA VAL A 147 -11.05 0.86 14.10
C VAL A 147 -10.59 -0.42 14.74
N VAL A 148 -9.37 -0.44 15.28
CA VAL A 148 -8.84 -1.54 16.09
C VAL A 148 -8.79 -1.13 17.56
N ASP A 149 -9.28 -1.99 18.44
CA ASP A 149 -9.10 -1.91 19.89
C ASP A 149 -8.16 -3.02 20.37
N PHE A 150 -7.31 -2.73 21.34
CA PHE A 150 -6.30 -3.64 21.85
C PHE A 150 -5.98 -3.36 23.32
N ASP A 151 -5.48 -4.36 24.03
CA ASP A 151 -5.07 -4.25 25.41
C ASP A 151 -3.68 -3.61 25.59
N GLU A 152 -3.25 -3.41 26.83
CA GLU A 152 -1.94 -2.84 27.18
C GLU A 152 -0.73 -3.68 26.71
N ASN A 153 -0.94 -4.95 26.36
CA ASN A 153 0.07 -5.85 25.81
C ASN A 153 0.06 -5.83 24.26
N GLY A 154 -0.84 -5.07 23.63
CA GLY A 154 -1.01 -5.01 22.18
C GLY A 154 -1.83 -6.14 21.59
N LYS A 155 -2.52 -6.97 22.42
CA LYS A 155 -3.45 -8.00 21.93
C LYS A 155 -4.70 -7.33 21.39
N VAL A 156 -5.08 -7.66 20.15
CA VAL A 156 -6.31 -7.16 19.53
C VAL A 156 -7.52 -7.69 20.27
N LEU A 157 -8.43 -6.79 20.66
CA LEU A 157 -9.67 -7.08 21.35
C LEU A 157 -10.89 -7.01 20.42
N SER A 158 -10.92 -6.04 19.51
CA SER A 158 -11.97 -5.91 18.51
C SER A 158 -11.50 -5.15 17.27
N VAL A 159 -12.16 -5.39 16.14
CA VAL A 159 -12.08 -4.61 14.92
C VAL A 159 -13.50 -4.24 14.48
N GLU A 160 -13.73 -2.96 14.15
CA GLU A 160 -15.06 -2.46 13.82
C GLU A 160 -14.99 -1.54 12.60
N GLU A 161 -15.88 -1.75 11.61
CA GLU A 161 -15.92 -0.91 10.41
C GLU A 161 -16.74 0.35 10.67
N LYS A 162 -16.10 1.51 10.60
CA LYS A 162 -16.73 2.84 10.74
C LYS A 162 -17.74 2.92 11.87
N PRO A 163 -17.32 2.60 13.11
CA PRO A 163 -18.24 2.55 14.25
C PRO A 163 -18.74 3.97 14.57
N ALA A 164 -20.04 4.10 14.91
CA ALA A 164 -20.59 5.37 15.34
C ALA A 164 -20.04 5.84 16.71
N ASN A 165 -19.60 4.88 17.53
CA ASN A 165 -18.96 5.12 18.83
C ASN A 165 -17.66 4.30 18.91
N PRO A 166 -16.54 4.82 18.39
CA PRO A 166 -15.26 4.10 18.36
C PRO A 166 -14.75 3.76 19.75
N LYS A 167 -14.26 2.53 19.94
CA LYS A 167 -13.66 2.09 21.22
C LYS A 167 -12.24 2.60 21.41
N SER A 168 -11.57 2.95 20.32
CA SER A 168 -10.22 3.52 20.34
C SER A 168 -10.06 4.61 19.28
N HIS A 169 -8.96 5.35 19.33
CA HIS A 169 -8.57 6.31 18.31
C HIS A 169 -7.62 5.73 17.24
N TYR A 170 -7.49 4.39 17.16
CA TYR A 170 -6.59 3.76 16.21
C TYR A 170 -7.34 3.28 14.97
N ALA A 171 -7.17 4.03 13.88
CA ALA A 171 -7.64 3.65 12.56
C ALA A 171 -6.81 2.48 12.02
N ILE A 172 -7.45 1.50 11.39
CA ILE A 172 -6.79 0.47 10.61
C ILE A 172 -6.41 1.10 9.27
N THR A 173 -5.11 1.11 8.98
CA THR A 173 -4.61 1.67 7.72
C THR A 173 -4.88 0.73 6.55
N GLY A 174 -4.66 1.22 5.31
CA GLY A 174 -4.85 0.41 4.11
C GLY A 174 -3.68 -0.51 3.77
N LEU A 175 -3.08 -1.16 4.76
CA LEU A 175 -1.98 -2.12 4.60
C LEU A 175 -2.25 -3.37 5.44
N TYR A 176 -2.22 -4.53 4.80
CA TYR A 176 -2.66 -5.79 5.40
C TYR A 176 -1.72 -6.92 4.98
N PHE A 177 -1.31 -7.74 5.94
CA PHE A 177 -0.54 -8.96 5.68
C PHE A 177 -1.35 -10.17 6.15
N TYR A 178 -1.48 -11.15 5.28
CA TYR A 178 -2.25 -12.37 5.56
C TYR A 178 -1.42 -13.62 5.33
N PRO A 179 -1.61 -14.66 6.15
CA PRO A 179 -1.02 -15.97 5.92
C PRO A 179 -1.64 -16.65 4.70
N LYS A 180 -1.12 -17.82 4.38
CA LYS A 180 -1.67 -18.71 3.34
C LYS A 180 -3.16 -18.96 3.56
N GLY A 181 -3.90 -19.09 2.45
CA GLY A 181 -5.33 -19.40 2.50
C GLY A 181 -6.25 -18.18 2.62
N VAL A 182 -5.74 -16.96 2.51
CA VAL A 182 -6.56 -15.74 2.61
C VAL A 182 -7.70 -15.71 1.59
N SER A 183 -7.52 -16.23 0.37
CA SER A 183 -8.58 -16.28 -0.64
C SER A 183 -9.73 -17.17 -0.20
N ALA A 184 -9.44 -18.34 0.36
CA ALA A 184 -10.47 -19.24 0.91
C ALA A 184 -11.20 -18.64 2.12
N MET A 185 -10.48 -17.86 2.95
CA MET A 185 -11.09 -17.12 4.04
C MET A 185 -12.02 -16.02 3.51
N ALA A 186 -11.60 -15.28 2.47
CA ALA A 186 -12.38 -14.21 1.85
C ALA A 186 -13.66 -14.72 1.17
N GLU A 187 -13.72 -15.97 0.70
CA GLU A 187 -14.95 -16.59 0.17
C GLU A 187 -16.07 -16.69 1.20
N ASN A 188 -15.77 -16.65 2.48
CA ASN A 188 -16.73 -16.71 3.57
C ASN A 188 -17.15 -15.31 4.08
N VAL A 189 -16.58 -14.24 3.55
CA VAL A 189 -17.00 -12.88 3.87
C VAL A 189 -18.37 -12.60 3.27
N THR A 190 -19.35 -12.26 4.09
CA THR A 190 -20.69 -11.88 3.65
C THR A 190 -20.77 -10.35 3.46
N PRO A 191 -21.52 -9.86 2.46
CA PRO A 191 -21.70 -8.44 2.26
C PRO A 191 -22.29 -7.75 3.51
N SER A 192 -21.74 -6.59 3.86
CA SER A 192 -22.25 -5.75 4.93
C SER A 192 -23.61 -5.11 4.58
N ALA A 193 -24.20 -4.37 5.52
CA ALA A 193 -25.41 -3.57 5.24
C ALA A 193 -25.23 -2.55 4.10
N ARG A 194 -23.98 -2.22 3.75
CA ARG A 194 -23.62 -1.37 2.60
C ARG A 194 -23.52 -2.14 1.28
N GLY A 195 -23.65 -3.47 1.31
CA GLY A 195 -23.48 -4.36 0.16
C GLY A 195 -22.01 -4.63 -0.17
N GLU A 196 -21.05 -4.28 0.70
CA GLU A 196 -19.61 -4.41 0.48
C GLU A 196 -19.03 -5.63 1.21
N LEU A 197 -18.09 -6.32 0.58
CA LEU A 197 -17.23 -7.34 1.20
C LEU A 197 -16.13 -6.62 2.01
N GLU A 198 -16.44 -6.37 3.29
CA GLU A 198 -15.58 -5.55 4.13
C GLU A 198 -14.29 -6.27 4.53
N ILE A 199 -13.18 -5.55 4.45
CA ILE A 199 -11.89 -6.06 4.93
C ILE A 199 -11.90 -6.23 6.45
N THR A 200 -12.66 -5.42 7.15
CA THR A 200 -12.81 -5.50 8.61
C THR A 200 -13.49 -6.80 9.02
N THR A 201 -14.45 -7.31 8.22
CA THR A 201 -15.04 -8.65 8.46
C THR A 201 -14.00 -9.75 8.29
N LEU A 202 -13.14 -9.66 7.25
CA LEU A 202 -12.04 -10.62 7.07
C LEU A 202 -11.06 -10.56 8.25
N ASN A 203 -10.70 -9.37 8.73
CA ASN A 203 -9.84 -9.19 9.90
C ASN A 203 -10.48 -9.79 11.17
N ASP A 204 -11.79 -9.58 11.36
CA ASP A 204 -12.51 -10.18 12.51
C ASP A 204 -12.48 -11.71 12.46
N MET A 205 -12.60 -12.33 11.27
CA MET A 205 -12.48 -13.78 11.14
C MET A 205 -11.10 -14.28 11.61
N TYR A 206 -10.02 -13.56 11.33
CA TYR A 206 -8.69 -13.89 11.87
C TYR A 206 -8.59 -13.64 13.38
N LEU A 207 -9.25 -12.58 13.88
CA LEU A 207 -9.33 -12.30 15.31
C LEU A 207 -10.04 -13.43 16.06
N GLN A 208 -11.16 -13.93 15.55
CA GLN A 208 -11.91 -15.04 16.17
C GLN A 208 -11.09 -16.35 16.23
N LEU A 209 -10.10 -16.50 15.35
CA LEU A 209 -9.16 -17.62 15.37
C LEU A 209 -7.91 -17.35 16.23
N ASP A 210 -7.85 -16.23 16.96
CA ASP A 210 -6.69 -15.75 17.74
C ASP A 210 -5.42 -15.59 16.86
N ASN A 211 -5.61 -15.27 15.59
CA ASN A 211 -4.56 -15.16 14.55
C ASN A 211 -4.45 -13.76 13.95
N LEU A 212 -4.83 -12.70 14.67
CA LEU A 212 -4.70 -11.31 14.22
C LEU A 212 -3.78 -10.53 15.14
N ASP A 213 -2.74 -9.95 14.59
CA ASP A 213 -1.82 -9.02 15.25
C ASP A 213 -2.01 -7.59 14.76
N VAL A 214 -1.75 -6.62 15.62
CA VAL A 214 -1.68 -5.20 15.26
C VAL A 214 -0.27 -4.65 15.44
N GLN A 215 0.23 -3.98 14.41
CA GLN A 215 1.45 -3.18 14.48
C GLN A 215 1.07 -1.70 14.62
N LEU A 216 1.45 -1.07 15.74
CA LEU A 216 1.11 0.32 15.99
C LEU A 216 2.17 1.23 15.37
N MET A 217 1.70 2.12 14.49
CA MET A 217 2.53 3.18 13.93
C MET A 217 2.57 4.35 14.92
N GLY A 218 3.64 4.42 15.69
CA GLY A 218 3.85 5.43 16.73
C GLY A 218 4.32 6.78 16.19
N ARG A 219 4.85 7.62 17.10
CA ARG A 219 5.42 8.92 16.73
C ARG A 219 6.56 8.77 15.73
N GLY A 220 6.59 9.65 14.73
CA GLY A 220 7.58 9.62 13.65
C GLY A 220 7.13 8.86 12.42
N PHE A 221 5.93 8.22 12.44
CA PHE A 221 5.27 7.72 11.26
C PHE A 221 4.25 8.74 10.72
N ALA A 222 4.12 8.78 9.41
CA ALA A 222 3.05 9.43 8.70
C ALA A 222 2.31 8.38 7.86
N TRP A 223 1.00 8.33 8.02
CA TRP A 223 0.06 7.65 7.16
C TRP A 223 -0.86 8.69 6.54
N LEU A 224 -0.91 8.72 5.21
CA LEU A 224 -1.66 9.70 4.45
C LEU A 224 -2.66 8.95 3.57
N ASP A 225 -3.95 9.14 3.86
CA ASP A 225 -5.07 8.69 3.03
C ASP A 225 -5.45 9.84 2.08
N THR A 226 -5.15 9.70 0.80
CA THR A 226 -5.35 10.73 -0.22
C THR A 226 -6.78 10.74 -0.78
N GLY A 227 -7.77 10.52 0.06
CA GLY A 227 -9.18 10.32 -0.32
C GLY A 227 -9.97 11.59 -0.63
N THR A 228 -9.47 12.79 -0.27
CA THR A 228 -10.10 14.10 -0.49
C THR A 228 -9.15 15.07 -1.16
N MET A 229 -9.65 16.23 -1.63
CA MET A 229 -8.81 17.27 -2.23
C MET A 229 -7.79 17.80 -1.22
N GLU A 230 -8.21 18.02 0.01
CA GLU A 230 -7.38 18.52 1.10
C GLU A 230 -6.29 17.51 1.44
N SER A 231 -6.65 16.23 1.64
CA SER A 231 -5.66 15.19 2.00
C SER A 231 -4.69 14.88 0.86
N LEU A 232 -5.12 15.04 -0.42
CA LEU A 232 -4.22 14.93 -1.58
C LEU A 232 -3.19 16.08 -1.59
N LEU A 233 -3.62 17.30 -1.31
CA LEU A 233 -2.74 18.47 -1.21
C LEU A 233 -1.75 18.31 -0.04
N GLU A 234 -2.25 17.99 1.15
CA GLU A 234 -1.44 17.75 2.35
C GLU A 234 -0.38 16.65 2.12
N ALA A 235 -0.75 15.57 1.42
CA ALA A 235 0.19 14.52 1.07
C ALA A 235 1.32 15.04 0.15
N ALA A 236 0.98 15.85 -0.85
CA ALA A 236 1.97 16.44 -1.75
C ALA A 236 2.90 17.43 -1.02
N GLU A 237 2.37 18.25 -0.12
CA GLU A 237 3.15 19.17 0.71
C GLU A 237 4.06 18.43 1.69
N PHE A 238 3.56 17.37 2.33
CA PHE A 238 4.34 16.53 3.22
C PHE A 238 5.53 15.90 2.48
N VAL A 239 5.28 15.24 1.35
CA VAL A 239 6.33 14.61 0.54
C VAL A 239 7.36 15.65 0.09
N HIS A 240 6.90 16.79 -0.45
CA HIS A 240 7.79 17.89 -0.84
C HIS A 240 8.68 18.36 0.31
N MET A 241 8.08 18.60 1.49
CA MET A 241 8.81 19.11 2.66
C MET A 241 9.89 18.11 3.13
N VAL A 242 9.53 16.84 3.25
CA VAL A 242 10.45 15.80 3.71
C VAL A 242 11.59 15.61 2.71
N GLU A 243 11.28 15.44 1.43
CA GLU A 243 12.30 15.25 0.37
C GLU A 243 13.26 16.44 0.30
N LYS A 244 12.73 17.66 0.38
CA LYS A 244 13.55 18.89 0.38
C LYS A 244 14.46 18.99 1.59
N ARG A 245 13.99 18.62 2.78
CA ARG A 245 14.75 18.75 4.03
C ARG A 245 15.77 17.63 4.24
N GLN A 246 15.43 16.43 3.83
CA GLN A 246 16.28 15.25 4.06
C GLN A 246 17.14 14.89 2.83
N SER A 247 16.92 15.53 1.69
CA SER A 247 17.63 15.26 0.42
C SER A 247 17.51 13.81 -0.05
N VAL A 248 16.37 13.17 0.25
CA VAL A 248 16.02 11.80 -0.15
C VAL A 248 14.78 11.83 -1.03
N LYS A 249 14.45 10.70 -1.65
CA LYS A 249 13.16 10.48 -2.29
C LYS A 249 12.31 9.55 -1.42
N ILE A 250 11.05 9.93 -1.20
CA ILE A 250 10.06 9.03 -0.61
C ILE A 250 9.54 8.15 -1.73
N SER A 251 9.65 6.82 -1.56
CA SER A 251 9.04 5.86 -2.50
C SER A 251 9.56 6.02 -3.93
N ALA A 252 10.85 5.79 -4.13
CA ALA A 252 11.48 5.67 -5.45
C ALA A 252 11.70 4.17 -5.76
N PRO A 253 10.81 3.51 -6.55
CA PRO A 253 10.90 2.08 -6.81
C PRO A 253 12.25 1.65 -7.37
N GLU A 254 12.84 2.42 -8.28
CA GLU A 254 14.14 2.11 -8.90
C GLU A 254 15.28 2.14 -7.87
N GLU A 255 15.26 3.11 -6.96
CA GLU A 255 16.25 3.17 -5.88
C GLU A 255 16.10 1.99 -4.93
N ILE A 256 14.85 1.62 -4.57
CA ILE A 256 14.56 0.46 -3.72
C ILE A 256 15.06 -0.82 -4.39
N ALA A 257 14.76 -0.99 -5.69
CA ALA A 257 15.22 -2.14 -6.48
C ALA A 257 16.75 -2.23 -6.52
N TYR A 258 17.43 -1.12 -6.80
CA TYR A 258 18.89 -1.05 -6.84
C TYR A 258 19.53 -1.38 -5.48
N ARG A 259 19.04 -0.76 -4.41
CA ARG A 259 19.55 -1.01 -3.04
C ARG A 259 19.25 -2.43 -2.54
N SER A 260 18.21 -3.04 -3.07
CA SER A 260 17.87 -4.45 -2.79
C SER A 260 18.64 -5.44 -3.66
N GLY A 261 19.48 -4.96 -4.61
CA GLY A 261 20.24 -5.79 -5.53
C GLY A 261 19.36 -6.50 -6.57
N TRP A 262 18.19 -5.95 -6.87
CA TRP A 262 17.26 -6.51 -7.87
C TRP A 262 17.51 -6.00 -9.27
N ILE A 263 18.13 -4.84 -9.41
CA ILE A 263 18.61 -4.25 -10.66
C ILE A 263 20.06 -3.83 -10.53
N THR A 264 20.76 -3.77 -11.66
CA THR A 264 22.16 -3.33 -11.75
C THR A 264 22.29 -1.81 -11.79
N THR A 265 23.54 -1.31 -11.68
CA THR A 265 23.82 0.12 -11.85
C THR A 265 23.47 0.61 -13.26
N GLU A 266 23.72 -0.22 -14.27
CA GLU A 266 23.41 0.07 -15.67
C GLU A 266 21.91 0.23 -15.89
N GLU A 267 21.09 -0.68 -15.34
CA GLU A 267 19.62 -0.62 -15.41
C GLU A 267 19.07 0.61 -14.66
N LEU A 268 19.65 0.94 -13.50
CA LEU A 268 19.29 2.19 -12.78
C LEU A 268 19.61 3.44 -13.62
N LEU A 269 20.77 3.47 -14.28
CA LEU A 269 21.15 4.60 -15.15
C LEU A 269 20.29 4.69 -16.43
N GLU A 270 19.79 3.56 -16.95
CA GLU A 270 18.81 3.58 -18.04
C GLU A 270 17.49 4.20 -17.60
N SER A 271 16.99 3.83 -16.41
CA SER A 271 15.81 4.48 -15.81
C SER A 271 16.04 5.98 -15.60
N ALA A 272 17.21 6.38 -15.11
CA ALA A 272 17.56 7.79 -14.94
C ALA A 272 17.56 8.56 -16.28
N LYS A 273 18.01 7.94 -17.37
CA LYS A 273 17.96 8.52 -18.72
C LYS A 273 16.53 8.71 -19.22
N LEU A 274 15.64 7.75 -18.95
CA LEU A 274 14.23 7.83 -19.30
C LEU A 274 13.56 9.08 -18.67
N TYR A 275 13.89 9.36 -17.41
CA TYR A 275 13.37 10.55 -16.71
C TYR A 275 14.13 11.84 -17.04
N GLY A 276 15.25 11.76 -17.74
CA GLY A 276 16.00 12.88 -18.29
C GLY A 276 16.47 13.89 -17.25
N LYS A 277 16.19 15.17 -17.49
CA LYS A 277 16.62 16.28 -16.64
C LYS A 277 15.67 16.54 -15.44
N SER A 278 14.67 15.71 -15.23
CA SER A 278 13.78 15.86 -14.08
C SER A 278 14.56 15.73 -12.76
N PRO A 279 14.10 16.34 -11.65
CA PRO A 279 14.70 16.13 -10.34
C PRO A 279 14.71 14.66 -9.91
N TYR A 280 13.76 13.87 -10.37
CA TYR A 280 13.68 12.44 -10.13
C TYR A 280 14.80 11.68 -10.85
N GLY A 281 15.00 11.91 -12.15
CA GLY A 281 16.10 11.31 -12.93
C GLY A 281 17.49 11.71 -12.39
N GLN A 282 17.65 12.99 -11.99
CA GLN A 282 18.90 13.44 -11.35
C GLN A 282 19.15 12.75 -10.01
N HIS A 283 18.09 12.43 -9.25
CA HIS A 283 18.23 11.66 -8.01
C HIS A 283 18.74 10.25 -8.29
N LEU A 284 18.19 9.54 -9.27
CA LEU A 284 18.65 8.20 -9.63
C LEU A 284 20.12 8.19 -10.08
N ASN A 285 20.57 9.20 -10.83
CA ASN A 285 22.00 9.34 -11.17
C ASN A 285 22.87 9.46 -9.91
N ARG A 286 22.47 10.29 -8.93
CA ARG A 286 23.20 10.42 -7.66
C ARG A 286 23.21 9.14 -6.84
N VAL A 287 22.13 8.35 -6.90
CA VAL A 287 22.07 7.02 -6.25
C VAL A 287 23.06 6.07 -6.90
N ALA A 288 23.14 6.05 -8.24
CA ALA A 288 24.08 5.21 -8.98
C ALA A 288 25.55 5.58 -8.70
N GLU A 289 25.82 6.86 -8.45
CA GLU A 289 27.15 7.38 -8.10
C GLU A 289 27.48 7.25 -6.58
N ASP A 290 26.64 6.55 -5.82
CA ASP A 290 26.73 6.38 -4.35
C ASP A 290 26.79 7.71 -3.55
N GLN A 291 26.28 8.79 -4.14
CA GLN A 291 26.24 10.11 -3.50
C GLN A 291 25.08 10.24 -2.52
N VAL A 292 24.10 9.36 -2.58
CA VAL A 292 22.95 9.29 -1.65
C VAL A 292 23.17 8.13 -0.70
N LYS A 293 23.71 8.41 0.48
CA LYS A 293 23.87 7.40 1.54
C LYS A 293 22.60 7.36 2.38
N HIS A 294 21.93 6.23 2.41
CA HIS A 294 20.93 5.99 3.43
C HIS A 294 21.62 5.61 4.74
N LEU A 295 21.37 6.38 5.76
CA LEU A 295 21.56 5.90 7.13
C LEU A 295 20.57 4.75 7.34
N LYS A 296 21.08 3.57 7.63
CA LYS A 296 20.31 2.36 7.91
C LYS A 296 19.48 2.53 9.16
#